data_cc4e308376979c0bf57bb4cd9c339d0b
#
_entry.id   cc4e308376979c0bf57bb4cd9c339d0b
#
_cell.length_a   1.000
_cell.length_b   1.000
_cell.length_c   1.000
_cell.angle_alpha   90.00
_cell.angle_beta   90.00
_cell.angle_gamma   90.00
#
_symmetry.space_group_name_H-M   'P 1'
#
loop_
_entity.id
_entity.type
_entity.pdbx_description
1 polymer ?
#
loop_
_entity_poly.entity_id
_entity_poly.type
_entity_poly.pdbx_seq_one_letter_code
_entity_poly.pdbx_strand_id
1 'polypeptide(L)'
;GPFPTEDFGNDGDVMAKVSSGKASINQVSGDVSYESTSGSLDANEIQGTLSASLTSGNAKLNNIGSLGKLHFTSGNIRATMAGLSNQTQFDGTSGNFTIQTNSDLKSFNFALKSSSGNLKVGNISTGKTLDIDNGASTTIRGTISSGNITIQN
;
A
#
# COMPACT_ATOMS: atom_id res chain seq x y z
N GLY A 1 -22.97 18.49 -1.98
CA GLY A 1 -23.31 17.57 -1.05
C GLY A 1 -22.14 16.98 -0.46
N PRO A 2 -22.38 16.19 0.35
CA PRO A 2 -21.40 15.67 1.11
C PRO A 2 -20.63 14.87 0.24
N PHE A 3 -20.53 14.72 -0.76
CA PHE A 3 -19.75 13.95 -1.42
C PHE A 3 -19.01 13.07 -0.75
N PRO A 4 -19.35 12.29 -0.15
CA PRO A 4 -18.62 11.28 0.44
C PRO A 4 -17.96 10.36 -0.56
N THR A 5 -18.34 10.30 -1.75
CA THR A 5 -17.75 9.37 -2.71
C THR A 5 -17.40 10.10 -4.00
N GLU A 6 -16.16 9.89 -4.44
CA GLU A 6 -15.73 10.34 -5.75
C GLU A 6 -15.27 9.16 -6.56
N ASP A 7 -15.56 9.16 -7.85
CA ASP A 7 -15.26 8.07 -8.75
C ASP A 7 -14.39 8.62 -9.89
N PHE A 8 -13.19 8.04 -10.02
CA PHE A 8 -12.25 8.45 -11.05
C PHE A 8 -11.95 7.27 -11.97
N GLY A 9 -12.40 7.34 -13.19
CA GLY A 9 -12.01 6.40 -14.22
C GLY A 9 -11.32 7.16 -15.33
N ASN A 10 -10.08 6.79 -15.68
CA ASN A 10 -9.32 7.63 -16.55
C ASN A 10 -8.20 6.89 -17.24
N ASP A 11 -7.77 7.40 -18.39
CA ASP A 11 -6.64 6.86 -19.11
C ASP A 11 -5.34 7.57 -18.78
N GLY A 12 -5.31 8.57 -17.97
CA GLY A 12 -4.09 9.24 -17.59
C GLY A 12 -3.80 9.06 -16.11
N ASP A 13 -2.96 9.91 -15.57
CA ASP A 13 -2.65 9.88 -14.15
C ASP A 13 -3.77 10.54 -13.36
N VAL A 14 -4.00 10.04 -12.17
CA VAL A 14 -5.04 10.56 -11.28
C VAL A 14 -4.40 11.03 -9.98
N MET A 15 -4.74 12.25 -9.59
CA MET A 15 -4.35 12.76 -8.28
C MET A 15 -5.62 13.11 -7.53
N ALA A 16 -5.83 12.49 -6.38
CA ALA A 16 -7.02 12.69 -5.58
C ALA A 16 -6.64 13.10 -4.17
N LYS A 17 -7.32 14.11 -3.66
CA LYS A 17 -7.11 14.59 -2.29
C LYS A 17 -8.46 14.73 -1.62
N VAL A 18 -8.63 14.08 -0.49
CA VAL A 18 -9.90 14.00 0.21
C VAL A 18 -9.70 14.39 1.66
N SER A 19 -10.50 15.34 2.17
CA SER A 19 -10.44 15.68 3.58
C SER A 19 -11.19 14.65 4.41
N SER A 20 -12.38 14.26 3.99
CA SER A 20 -13.14 13.22 4.64
C SER A 20 -14.11 12.61 3.64
N GLY A 21 -14.60 11.42 3.91
CA GLY A 21 -15.50 10.72 3.02
C GLY A 21 -14.81 9.56 2.34
N LYS A 22 -15.36 9.14 1.21
CA LYS A 22 -14.86 7.96 0.50
C LYS A 22 -14.51 8.32 -0.94
N ALA A 23 -13.35 7.87 -1.37
CA ALA A 23 -12.93 8.00 -2.75
C ALA A 23 -12.94 6.62 -3.40
N SER A 24 -13.43 6.55 -4.62
CA SER A 24 -13.46 5.32 -5.40
C SER A 24 -12.73 5.61 -6.71
N ILE A 25 -11.67 4.87 -6.97
CA ILE A 25 -10.84 5.05 -8.16
C ILE A 25 -10.83 3.73 -8.92
N ASN A 26 -11.31 3.74 -10.16
CA ASN A 26 -11.45 2.52 -10.94
C ASN A 26 -10.91 2.68 -12.35
N GLN A 27 -10.25 1.64 -12.86
CA GLN A 27 -9.87 1.55 -14.26
C GLN A 27 -9.00 2.73 -14.71
N VAL A 28 -7.86 2.89 -14.08
CA VAL A 28 -6.89 3.92 -14.43
C VAL A 28 -5.71 3.26 -15.14
N SER A 29 -5.33 3.77 -16.30
CA SER A 29 -4.19 3.24 -17.02
C SER A 29 -2.88 3.89 -16.62
N GLY A 30 -2.91 5.05 -16.00
CA GLY A 30 -1.71 5.75 -15.51
C GLY A 30 -1.45 5.50 -14.04
N ASP A 31 -0.75 6.44 -13.42
CA ASP A 31 -0.41 6.37 -12.01
C ASP A 31 -1.49 7.06 -11.16
N VAL A 32 -1.62 6.63 -9.92
CA VAL A 32 -2.58 7.21 -8.99
C VAL A 32 -1.84 7.72 -7.76
N SER A 33 -2.15 8.93 -7.35
CA SER A 33 -1.67 9.50 -6.11
C SER A 33 -2.88 9.93 -5.28
N TYR A 34 -3.02 9.40 -4.09
CA TYR A 34 -4.15 9.64 -3.22
C TYR A 34 -3.67 10.19 -1.88
N GLU A 35 -4.32 11.21 -1.40
CA GLU A 35 -4.01 11.79 -0.11
C GLU A 35 -5.30 12.05 0.64
N SER A 36 -5.35 11.69 1.91
CA SER A 36 -6.55 11.86 2.73
C SER A 36 -6.18 12.20 4.16
N THR A 37 -6.97 13.10 4.76
CA THR A 37 -6.88 13.34 6.19
C THR A 37 -7.71 12.31 6.93
N SER A 38 -8.95 12.13 6.55
CA SER A 38 -9.86 11.20 7.20
C SER A 38 -10.81 10.66 6.15
N GLY A 39 -10.88 9.39 5.99
CA GLY A 39 -11.75 8.81 4.98
C GLY A 39 -11.23 7.48 4.49
N SER A 40 -11.85 6.98 3.43
CA SER A 40 -11.53 5.66 2.89
C SER A 40 -11.27 5.73 1.41
N LEU A 41 -10.34 4.92 0.95
CA LEU A 41 -10.05 4.76 -0.45
C LEU A 41 -10.44 3.35 -0.90
N ASP A 42 -11.06 3.26 -2.07
CA ASP A 42 -11.33 2.00 -2.72
C ASP A 42 -10.81 2.13 -4.15
N ALA A 43 -9.71 1.46 -4.46
CA ALA A 43 -9.08 1.54 -5.77
C ALA A 43 -9.08 0.18 -6.44
N ASN A 44 -9.49 0.13 -7.70
CA ASN A 44 -9.59 -1.10 -8.47
C ASN A 44 -9.04 -0.91 -9.87
N GLU A 45 -8.29 -1.89 -10.35
CA GLU A 45 -7.81 -1.93 -11.73
C GLU A 45 -6.97 -0.70 -12.09
N ILE A 46 -5.89 -0.52 -11.39
CA ILE A 46 -4.90 0.52 -11.68
C ILE A 46 -3.74 -0.14 -12.41
N GLN A 47 -3.47 0.28 -13.64
CA GLN A 47 -2.40 -0.32 -14.42
C GLN A 47 -1.02 0.22 -14.05
N GLY A 48 -0.96 1.45 -13.61
CA GLY A 48 0.30 2.08 -13.22
C GLY A 48 0.64 1.89 -11.75
N THR A 49 1.31 2.85 -11.16
CA THR A 49 1.75 2.82 -9.77
C THR A 49 0.78 3.61 -8.90
N LEU A 50 0.37 3.01 -7.80
CA LEU A 50 -0.52 3.67 -6.85
C LEU A 50 0.23 4.04 -5.59
N SER A 51 0.21 5.31 -5.23
CA SER A 51 0.77 5.83 -3.98
C SER A 51 -0.36 6.42 -3.15
N ALA A 52 -0.34 6.19 -1.86
CA ALA A 52 -1.39 6.66 -0.97
C ALA A 52 -0.80 7.19 0.35
N SER A 53 -1.37 8.27 0.84
CA SER A 53 -0.99 8.86 2.12
C SER A 53 -2.26 9.14 2.92
N LEU A 54 -2.36 8.53 4.09
CA LEU A 54 -3.52 8.65 4.95
C LEU A 54 -3.11 9.17 6.31
N THR A 55 -3.82 10.17 6.83
CA THR A 55 -3.63 10.53 8.23
C THR A 55 -4.45 9.57 9.09
N SER A 56 -5.72 9.43 8.80
CA SER A 56 -6.60 8.47 9.46
C SER A 56 -7.51 7.85 8.43
N GLY A 57 -7.74 6.57 8.50
CA GLY A 57 -8.68 5.91 7.60
C GLY A 57 -8.13 4.62 7.04
N ASN A 58 -8.76 4.14 5.99
CA ASN A 58 -8.43 2.86 5.41
C ASN A 58 -8.32 2.96 3.90
N ALA A 59 -7.46 2.14 3.32
CA ALA A 59 -7.38 2.00 1.88
C ALA A 59 -7.54 0.54 1.49
N LYS A 60 -8.34 0.29 0.47
CA LYS A 60 -8.57 -1.03 -0.07
C LYS A 60 -8.22 -0.99 -1.53
N LEU A 61 -7.25 -1.79 -1.91
CA LEU A 61 -6.66 -1.76 -3.25
C LEU A 61 -6.79 -3.12 -3.89
N ASN A 62 -7.30 -3.18 -5.12
CA ASN A 62 -7.46 -4.43 -5.86
C ASN A 62 -6.94 -4.27 -7.29
N ASN A 63 -6.20 -5.25 -7.77
CA ASN A 63 -5.67 -5.25 -9.13
C ASN A 63 -4.87 -3.99 -9.42
N ILE A 64 -3.80 -3.82 -8.67
CA ILE A 64 -2.91 -2.69 -8.82
C ILE A 64 -1.65 -3.15 -9.56
N GLY A 65 -1.29 -2.50 -10.63
CA GLY A 65 -0.11 -2.87 -11.40
C GLY A 65 1.16 -2.81 -10.58
N SER A 66 1.34 -1.75 -9.80
CA SER A 66 2.48 -1.60 -8.93
C SER A 66 2.11 -0.76 -7.71
N LEU A 67 2.59 -1.13 -6.55
CA LEU A 67 2.44 -0.31 -5.36
C LEU A 67 3.61 0.66 -5.28
N GLY A 68 3.31 1.91 -5.00
CA GLY A 68 4.31 2.94 -4.78
C GLY A 68 4.53 3.16 -3.30
N LYS A 69 4.58 4.41 -2.87
CA LYS A 69 4.77 4.74 -1.47
C LYS A 69 3.43 4.75 -0.75
N LEU A 70 3.29 3.91 0.24
CA LEU A 70 2.07 3.79 1.04
C LEU A 70 2.38 4.27 2.45
N HIS A 71 1.64 5.26 2.91
CA HIS A 71 1.89 5.88 4.21
C HIS A 71 0.59 6.07 4.97
N PHE A 72 0.61 5.84 6.27
CA PHE A 72 -0.48 6.26 7.14
C PHE A 72 0.04 6.61 8.53
N THR A 73 -0.68 7.51 9.21
CA THR A 73 -0.45 7.76 10.62
C THR A 73 -1.26 6.76 11.44
N SER A 74 -2.56 6.66 11.20
CA SER A 74 -3.43 5.69 11.84
C SER A 74 -4.37 5.10 10.82
N GLY A 75 -4.40 3.80 10.69
CA GLY A 75 -5.31 3.18 9.74
C GLY A 75 -4.82 1.84 9.25
N ASN A 76 -5.39 1.42 8.13
CA ASN A 76 -5.03 0.15 7.53
C ASN A 76 -5.00 0.29 6.01
N ILE A 77 -4.03 -0.36 5.40
CA ILE A 77 -3.97 -0.48 3.95
C ILE A 77 -3.98 -1.95 3.61
N ARG A 78 -4.96 -2.34 2.81
CA ARG A 78 -5.11 -3.71 2.36
C ARG A 78 -5.06 -3.74 0.84
N ALA A 79 -4.12 -4.49 0.31
CA ALA A 79 -3.97 -4.63 -1.13
C ALA A 79 -4.11 -6.09 -1.53
N THR A 80 -4.83 -6.34 -2.62
CA THR A 80 -5.04 -7.68 -3.16
C THR A 80 -4.67 -7.65 -4.63
N MET A 81 -3.90 -8.62 -5.08
CA MET A 81 -3.44 -8.71 -6.46
C MET A 81 -2.69 -7.44 -6.88
N ALA A 82 -1.78 -7.03 -6.04
CA ALA A 82 -1.01 -5.81 -6.26
C ALA A 82 0.45 -6.17 -6.54
N GLY A 83 1.04 -5.54 -7.56
CA GLY A 83 2.43 -5.78 -7.92
C GLY A 83 3.38 -5.02 -7.02
N LEU A 84 4.59 -5.54 -6.87
CA LEU A 84 5.66 -4.89 -6.16
C LEU A 84 6.68 -4.37 -7.17
N SER A 85 7.33 -3.26 -6.86
CA SER A 85 8.32 -2.66 -7.74
C SER A 85 9.41 -1.97 -6.94
N ASN A 86 10.36 -1.36 -7.63
CA ASN A 86 11.42 -0.61 -6.96
C ASN A 86 10.90 0.68 -6.33
N GLN A 87 9.65 1.05 -6.55
CA GLN A 87 9.03 2.21 -5.91
C GLN A 87 8.21 1.85 -4.68
N THR A 88 8.04 0.56 -4.42
CA THR A 88 7.20 0.12 -3.30
C THR A 88 7.88 0.42 -1.96
N GLN A 89 7.19 1.14 -1.10
CA GLN A 89 7.67 1.50 0.22
C GLN A 89 6.49 1.59 1.17
N PHE A 90 6.65 1.08 2.38
CA PHE A 90 5.60 1.11 3.39
C PHE A 90 6.07 1.92 4.59
N ASP A 91 5.23 2.83 5.06
CA ASP A 91 5.54 3.65 6.22
C ASP A 91 4.26 3.90 7.01
N GLY A 92 4.21 3.44 8.25
CA GLY A 92 3.04 3.60 9.10
C GLY A 92 3.42 3.88 10.55
N THR A 93 2.53 4.56 11.27
CA THR A 93 2.70 4.77 12.69
C THR A 93 1.87 3.77 13.48
N SER A 94 0.58 3.70 13.26
CA SER A 94 -0.30 2.77 13.97
C SER A 94 -1.27 2.12 13.01
N GLY A 95 -1.29 0.83 12.95
CA GLY A 95 -2.21 0.09 12.08
C GLY A 95 -1.54 -1.07 11.38
N ASN A 96 -2.06 -1.42 10.20
CA ASN A 96 -1.56 -2.60 9.51
C ASN A 96 -1.43 -2.38 8.01
N PHE A 97 -0.40 -2.98 7.44
CA PHE A 97 -0.33 -3.21 6.01
C PHE A 97 -0.59 -4.68 5.77
N THR A 98 -1.57 -5.00 4.95
CA THR A 98 -1.86 -6.38 4.54
C THR A 98 -1.79 -6.41 3.02
N ILE A 99 -0.74 -7.00 2.50
CA ILE A 99 -0.46 -6.97 1.08
C ILE A 99 -0.47 -8.39 0.55
N GLN A 100 -1.38 -8.65 -0.39
CA GLN A 100 -1.36 -9.88 -1.15
C GLN A 100 -0.93 -9.52 -2.56
N THR A 101 0.27 -9.94 -2.93
CA THR A 101 0.85 -9.58 -4.20
C THR A 101 0.75 -10.71 -5.19
N ASN A 102 0.68 -10.38 -6.48
CA ASN A 102 0.80 -11.37 -7.53
C ASN A 102 2.24 -11.44 -8.04
N SER A 103 3.15 -10.70 -7.44
CA SER A 103 4.57 -10.77 -7.77
C SER A 103 5.23 -11.94 -7.06
N ASP A 104 6.33 -12.43 -7.62
CA ASP A 104 7.11 -13.48 -6.99
C ASP A 104 7.94 -12.85 -5.87
N LEU A 105 7.73 -13.27 -4.64
CA LEU A 105 8.44 -12.72 -3.49
C LEU A 105 9.95 -12.94 -3.59
N LYS A 106 10.38 -13.98 -4.29
CA LYS A 106 11.81 -14.24 -4.45
C LYS A 106 12.48 -13.29 -5.41
N SER A 107 11.71 -12.52 -6.16
CA SER A 107 12.25 -11.51 -7.07
C SER A 107 12.63 -10.22 -6.36
N PHE A 108 12.41 -10.14 -5.06
CA PHE A 108 12.67 -8.95 -4.27
C PHE A 108 13.41 -9.27 -2.99
N ASN A 109 14.17 -8.31 -2.48
CA ASN A 109 14.67 -8.34 -1.13
C ASN A 109 13.71 -7.56 -0.25
N PHE A 110 13.69 -7.84 1.04
CA PHE A 110 12.79 -7.17 1.97
C PHE A 110 13.57 -6.65 3.17
N ALA A 111 13.35 -5.38 3.52
CA ALA A 111 13.95 -4.75 4.67
C ALA A 111 12.83 -4.04 5.45
N LEU A 112 12.26 -4.73 6.42
CA LEU A 112 11.12 -4.25 7.17
C LEU A 112 11.50 -4.06 8.64
N LYS A 113 10.92 -3.06 9.28
CA LYS A 113 11.15 -2.77 10.69
C LYS A 113 9.86 -2.43 11.40
N SER A 114 9.76 -2.85 12.65
CA SER A 114 8.65 -2.52 13.52
C SER A 114 9.18 -2.27 14.93
N SER A 115 8.69 -1.22 15.58
CA SER A 115 9.01 -1.01 16.99
C SER A 115 8.18 -1.94 17.87
N SER A 116 6.92 -2.13 17.54
CA SER A 116 6.01 -2.96 18.31
C SER A 116 5.02 -3.60 17.35
N GLY A 117 5.09 -4.89 17.16
CA GLY A 117 4.23 -5.62 16.24
C GLY A 117 4.98 -6.72 15.53
N ASN A 118 4.41 -7.18 14.43
CA ASN A 118 4.96 -8.30 13.68
C ASN A 118 5.18 -7.98 12.23
N LEU A 119 6.20 -8.59 11.66
CA LEU A 119 6.53 -8.48 10.25
C LEU A 119 6.47 -9.88 9.65
N LYS A 120 5.80 -10.00 8.52
CA LYS A 120 5.66 -11.29 7.83
C LYS A 120 5.80 -11.12 6.33
N VAL A 121 6.67 -11.92 5.73
CA VAL A 121 6.80 -12.00 4.27
C VAL A 121 6.76 -13.48 3.91
N GLY A 122 5.73 -13.90 3.18
CA GLY A 122 5.56 -15.30 2.84
C GLY A 122 5.48 -16.17 4.10
N ASN A 123 6.42 -17.08 4.26
CA ASN A 123 6.47 -17.95 5.41
C ASN A 123 7.40 -17.46 6.53
N ILE A 124 8.01 -16.31 6.36
CA ILE A 124 8.97 -15.78 7.33
C ILE A 124 8.26 -14.72 8.18
N SER A 125 8.32 -14.89 9.48
CA SER A 125 7.67 -13.99 10.42
C SER A 125 8.63 -13.65 11.55
N THR A 126 8.79 -12.37 11.83
CA THR A 126 9.63 -11.91 12.93
C THR A 126 8.97 -10.75 13.65
N GLY A 127 9.55 -10.33 14.77
CA GLY A 127 9.09 -9.17 15.51
C GLY A 127 9.66 -7.88 14.97
N LYS A 128 10.80 -7.47 15.39
CA LYS A 128 11.27 -6.09 15.19
C LYS A 128 11.90 -5.81 13.84
N THR A 129 12.58 -6.76 13.26
CA THR A 129 13.29 -6.57 12.01
C THR A 129 13.16 -7.80 11.15
N LEU A 130 12.84 -7.59 9.89
CA LEU A 130 12.78 -8.68 8.93
C LEU A 130 13.62 -8.28 7.74
N ASP A 131 14.71 -9.02 7.52
CA ASP A 131 15.59 -8.81 6.38
C ASP A 131 15.66 -10.08 5.56
N ILE A 132 15.31 -9.98 4.29
CA ILE A 132 15.39 -11.09 3.36
C ILE A 132 16.24 -10.65 2.17
N ASP A 133 17.30 -11.39 1.91
CA ASP A 133 18.14 -11.13 0.76
C ASP A 133 18.00 -12.29 -0.21
N ASN A 134 17.30 -12.08 -1.31
CA ASN A 134 17.11 -13.06 -2.35
C ASN A 134 18.06 -12.82 -3.54
N GLY A 135 19.05 -11.95 -3.38
CA GLY A 135 19.95 -11.62 -4.46
C GLY A 135 19.28 -10.77 -5.53
N ALA A 136 18.19 -10.12 -5.19
CA ALA A 136 17.45 -9.32 -6.16
C ALA A 136 18.04 -7.92 -6.28
N SER A 137 17.75 -7.26 -7.39
CA SER A 137 18.18 -5.88 -7.58
C SER A 137 17.28 -4.87 -6.91
N THR A 138 16.10 -5.29 -6.48
CA THR A 138 15.11 -4.41 -5.86
C THR A 138 14.85 -4.82 -4.42
N THR A 139 14.89 -3.85 -3.53
CA THR A 139 14.60 -4.07 -2.10
C THR A 139 13.33 -3.33 -1.73
N ILE A 140 12.39 -4.05 -1.14
CA ILE A 140 11.15 -3.50 -0.63
C ILE A 140 11.40 -3.08 0.81
N ARG A 141 11.18 -1.81 1.11
CA ARG A 141 11.43 -1.25 2.43
C ARG A 141 10.12 -0.90 3.13
N GLY A 142 10.08 -1.10 4.42
CA GLY A 142 8.90 -0.75 5.20
C GLY A 142 9.21 -0.53 6.65
N THR A 143 8.51 0.41 7.27
CA THR A 143 8.62 0.69 8.70
C THR A 143 7.24 0.89 9.27
N ILE A 144 7.04 0.44 10.49
CA ILE A 144 5.83 0.69 11.22
C ILE A 144 6.19 0.81 12.69
N SER A 145 5.61 1.78 13.40
CA SER A 145 5.89 1.92 14.83
C SER A 145 5.08 0.92 15.64
N SER A 146 3.78 0.87 15.45
CA SER A 146 2.91 -0.06 16.16
C SER A 146 1.96 -0.72 15.18
N GLY A 147 2.04 -2.02 15.04
CA GLY A 147 1.18 -2.75 14.12
C GLY A 147 1.94 -3.78 13.33
N ASN A 148 1.38 -4.17 12.21
CA ASN A 148 1.90 -5.29 11.45
C ASN A 148 2.10 -4.95 9.98
N ILE A 149 3.11 -5.55 9.38
CA ILE A 149 3.27 -5.56 7.94
C ILE A 149 3.25 -7.02 7.50
N THR A 150 2.29 -7.37 6.66
CA THR A 150 2.16 -8.73 6.13
C THR A 150 2.17 -8.67 4.61
N ILE A 151 3.10 -9.38 4.00
CA ILE A 151 3.24 -9.47 2.55
C ILE A 151 3.23 -10.94 2.17
N GLN A 152 2.32 -11.32 1.29
CA GLN A 152 2.23 -12.69 0.83
C GLN A 152 1.71 -12.75 -0.60
N ASN A 153 1.94 -13.86 -1.25
CA ASN A 153 1.45 -14.06 -2.61
C ASN A 153 0.61 -15.31 -2.74
#